data_145b95b92c9a6132862e98409a0db3ad
#
_entry.id   145b95b92c9a6132862e98409a0db3ad
#
_cell.length_a   1.000
_cell.length_b   1.000
_cell.length_c   1.000
_cell.angle_alpha   90.00
_cell.angle_beta   90.00
_cell.angle_gamma   90.00
#
_symmetry.space_group_name_H-M   'P 1'
#
loop_
_entity.id
_entity.type
_entity.pdbx_description
1 polymer ?
#
loop_
_entity_poly.entity_id
_entity_poly.type
_entity_poly.pdbx_seq_one_letter_code
_entity_poly.pdbx_strand_id
1 'polypeptide(L)'
;GIDAVGGNCQLSTVQLDVVDAERYGIVYTDKDGKEKGCTICHSSVGSIERWIFSILENALKSDKPTIPVWLSPSQVRLIPVANSHLNFCKEICEELNKQNIRCDIEDREMTLGKKIRETNQEWIPYVVVVGDKELESKKLQVNFREENKKQEMTKEELVKEIEEKTKGMPKKELWLPKLLSQRQIFYG
;
A
#
# COMPACT_ATOMS: atom_id res chain seq x y z
N GLY A 1 18.92 6.57 7.94
CA GLY A 1 18.37 7.13 6.70
C GLY A 1 18.45 8.64 6.68
N ILE A 2 18.20 9.20 5.49
CA ILE A 2 18.06 10.64 5.30
C ILE A 2 16.62 10.88 4.80
N ASP A 3 15.89 11.76 5.47
CA ASP A 3 14.52 12.11 5.09
C ASP A 3 14.46 13.02 3.84
N ALA A 4 13.26 13.38 3.40
CA ALA A 4 13.06 14.18 2.19
C ALA A 4 13.54 15.64 2.32
N VAL A 5 13.74 16.13 3.54
CA VAL A 5 14.25 17.49 3.82
C VAL A 5 15.72 17.51 4.26
N GLY A 6 16.40 16.37 4.20
CA GLY A 6 17.83 16.23 4.52
C GLY A 6 18.14 15.95 5.98
N GLY A 7 17.14 15.69 6.82
CA GLY A 7 17.31 15.31 8.22
C GLY A 7 17.76 13.86 8.38
N ASN A 8 18.50 13.57 9.44
CA ASN A 8 18.91 12.21 9.76
C ASN A 8 17.83 11.48 10.56
N CYS A 9 17.48 10.26 10.19
CA CYS A 9 16.60 9.39 10.94
C CYS A 9 17.20 8.00 11.16
N GLN A 10 17.06 7.46 12.36
CA GLN A 10 17.48 6.11 12.68
C GLN A 10 16.38 5.13 12.28
N LEU A 11 16.69 4.19 11.38
CA LEU A 11 15.75 3.16 10.91
C LEU A 11 15.91 1.85 11.66
N SER A 12 17.15 1.45 11.93
CA SER A 12 17.49 0.19 12.59
C SER A 12 18.73 0.36 13.46
N THR A 13 18.98 -0.64 14.29
CA THR A 13 20.20 -0.72 15.11
C THR A 13 20.69 -2.16 15.19
N VAL A 14 21.99 -2.30 15.32
CA VAL A 14 22.62 -3.57 15.71
C VAL A 14 23.42 -3.30 16.99
N GLN A 15 23.19 -4.08 18.02
CA GLN A 15 23.86 -3.94 19.31
C GLN A 15 24.55 -5.23 19.66
N LEU A 16 25.80 -5.11 20.12
CA LEU A 16 26.57 -6.19 20.73
C LEU A 16 26.61 -5.93 22.23
N ASP A 17 25.89 -6.76 22.96
CA ASP A 17 25.85 -6.68 24.41
C ASP A 17 26.84 -7.68 25.01
N VAL A 18 27.84 -7.16 25.68
CA VAL A 18 28.93 -7.95 26.31
C VAL A 18 28.75 -8.08 27.82
N VAL A 19 27.73 -7.46 28.40
CA VAL A 19 27.51 -7.36 29.84
C VAL A 19 26.33 -8.15 30.32
N ASP A 20 25.21 -8.06 29.61
CA ASP A 20 23.94 -8.60 30.08
C ASP A 20 23.91 -10.14 30.13
N ALA A 21 24.67 -10.82 29.26
CA ALA A 21 24.81 -12.26 29.32
C ALA A 21 25.35 -12.74 30.67
N GLU A 22 26.44 -12.13 31.17
CA GLU A 22 26.99 -12.41 32.49
C GLU A 22 26.01 -12.02 33.61
N ARG A 23 25.43 -10.81 33.50
CA ARG A 23 24.49 -10.26 34.48
C ARG A 23 23.26 -11.14 34.71
N TYR A 24 22.73 -11.74 33.65
CA TYR A 24 21.55 -12.62 33.68
C TYR A 24 21.89 -14.10 33.76
N GLY A 25 23.16 -14.47 33.88
CA GLY A 25 23.61 -15.87 33.96
C GLY A 25 23.32 -16.66 32.67
N ILE A 26 23.35 -16.00 31.51
CA ILE A 26 23.13 -16.66 30.22
C ILE A 26 24.42 -17.32 29.78
N VAL A 27 24.41 -18.65 29.79
CA VAL A 27 25.55 -19.50 29.40
C VAL A 27 25.10 -20.52 28.35
N TYR A 28 26.08 -21.08 27.64
CA TYR A 28 25.84 -22.21 26.76
C TYR A 28 26.85 -23.33 27.12
N THR A 29 26.47 -24.58 26.87
CA THR A 29 27.37 -25.73 27.08
C THR A 29 28.16 -25.97 25.80
N ASP A 30 29.46 -25.85 25.88
CA ASP A 30 30.36 -26.10 24.76
C ASP A 30 30.57 -27.62 24.50
N LYS A 31 31.23 -27.94 23.40
CA LYS A 31 31.57 -29.32 22.99
C LYS A 31 32.30 -30.13 24.06
N ASP A 32 33.02 -29.46 24.93
CA ASP A 32 33.74 -30.03 26.05
C ASP A 32 32.86 -30.29 27.29
N GLY A 33 31.55 -30.06 27.19
CA GLY A 33 30.62 -30.19 28.30
C GLY A 33 30.74 -29.10 29.37
N LYS A 34 31.46 -28.01 29.09
CA LYS A 34 31.63 -26.88 30.01
C LYS A 34 30.71 -25.73 29.68
N GLU A 35 30.20 -25.10 30.70
CA GLU A 35 29.47 -23.85 30.57
C GLU A 35 30.41 -22.70 30.21
N LYS A 36 30.01 -21.91 29.20
CA LYS A 36 30.72 -20.72 28.75
C LYS A 36 29.74 -19.55 28.63
N GLY A 37 30.22 -18.35 28.93
CA GLY A 37 29.51 -17.12 28.68
C GLY A 37 29.37 -16.82 27.18
N CYS A 38 28.41 -15.98 26.83
CA CYS A 38 28.19 -15.56 25.45
C CYS A 38 28.04 -14.04 25.36
N THR A 39 28.18 -13.53 24.15
CA THR A 39 27.80 -12.15 23.80
C THR A 39 26.46 -12.18 23.13
N ILE A 40 25.55 -11.32 23.55
CA ILE A 40 24.24 -11.18 22.92
C ILE A 40 24.35 -10.18 21.78
N CYS A 41 24.04 -10.65 20.58
CA CYS A 41 23.88 -9.76 19.42
C CYS A 41 22.41 -9.67 19.06
N HIS A 42 21.86 -8.47 19.11
CA HIS A 42 20.50 -8.25 18.63
C HIS A 42 20.46 -7.15 17.59
N SER A 43 19.53 -7.30 16.64
CA SER A 43 19.27 -6.32 15.61
C SER A 43 17.80 -5.97 15.64
N SER A 44 17.51 -4.69 15.81
CA SER A 44 16.14 -4.16 15.71
C SER A 44 15.98 -3.40 14.40
N VAL A 45 14.94 -3.76 13.65
CA VAL A 45 14.58 -3.08 12.40
C VAL A 45 13.63 -1.91 12.62
N GLY A 46 13.36 -1.53 13.86
CA GLY A 46 12.47 -0.44 14.23
C GLY A 46 11.00 -0.86 14.34
N SER A 47 10.13 0.10 14.69
CA SER A 47 8.68 -0.09 14.79
C SER A 47 8.00 -0.03 13.42
N ILE A 48 6.74 -0.45 13.36
CA ILE A 48 5.90 -0.35 12.15
C ILE A 48 5.77 1.09 11.70
N GLU A 49 5.58 2.04 12.62
CA GLU A 49 5.47 3.47 12.33
C GLU A 49 6.73 4.01 11.68
N ARG A 50 7.90 3.54 12.11
CA ARG A 50 9.19 3.93 11.53
C ARG A 50 9.37 3.40 10.12
N TRP A 51 8.86 2.20 9.85
CA TRP A 51 8.83 1.65 8.49
C TRP A 51 7.86 2.40 7.59
N ILE A 52 6.65 2.73 8.06
CA ILE A 52 5.70 3.57 7.32
C ILE A 52 6.35 4.92 6.98
N PHE A 53 6.94 5.60 7.98
CA PHE A 53 7.67 6.83 7.77
C PHE A 53 8.76 6.68 6.67
N SER A 54 9.59 5.65 6.77
CA SER A 54 10.66 5.40 5.79
C SER A 54 10.15 5.20 4.37
N ILE A 55 9.04 4.48 4.20
CA ILE A 55 8.41 4.23 2.90
C ILE A 55 7.87 5.53 2.32
N LEU A 56 7.15 6.32 3.12
CA LEU A 56 6.60 7.61 2.69
C LEU A 56 7.70 8.61 2.34
N GLU A 57 8.72 8.73 3.19
CA GLU A 57 9.88 9.61 2.93
C GLU A 57 10.63 9.21 1.66
N ASN A 58 10.78 7.92 1.41
CA ASN A 58 11.39 7.46 0.15
C ASN A 58 10.51 7.77 -1.06
N ALA A 59 9.20 7.63 -0.94
CA ALA A 59 8.26 7.98 -2.01
C ALA A 59 8.30 9.48 -2.36
N LEU A 60 8.43 10.34 -1.34
CA LEU A 60 8.48 11.81 -1.50
C LEU A 60 9.74 12.31 -2.24
N LYS A 61 10.76 11.47 -2.44
CA LYS A 61 11.95 11.82 -3.23
C LYS A 61 11.69 11.82 -4.74
N SER A 62 10.56 11.29 -5.19
CA SER A 62 10.16 11.30 -6.60
C SER A 62 9.20 12.46 -6.88
N ASP A 63 9.21 12.98 -8.11
CA ASP A 63 8.31 14.06 -8.56
C ASP A 63 6.82 13.67 -8.41
N LYS A 64 6.53 12.38 -8.52
CA LYS A 64 5.20 11.81 -8.35
C LYS A 64 5.25 10.71 -7.29
N PRO A 65 5.05 11.04 -6.01
CA PRO A 65 5.13 10.06 -4.93
C PRO A 65 4.20 8.87 -5.16
N THR A 66 4.77 7.67 -5.02
CA THR A 66 4.07 6.38 -5.12
C THR A 66 4.58 5.43 -4.05
N ILE A 67 3.71 4.58 -3.56
CA ILE A 67 4.10 3.45 -2.72
C ILE A 67 3.93 2.15 -3.51
N PRO A 68 4.69 1.09 -3.19
CA PRO A 68 4.53 -0.19 -3.86
C PRO A 68 3.07 -0.67 -3.86
N VAL A 69 2.61 -1.20 -4.99
CA VAL A 69 1.20 -1.60 -5.17
C VAL A 69 0.71 -2.57 -4.08
N TRP A 70 1.57 -3.49 -3.64
CA TRP A 70 1.20 -4.46 -2.60
C TRP A 70 1.01 -3.82 -1.21
N LEU A 71 1.62 -2.66 -0.94
CA LEU A 71 1.48 -1.90 0.31
C LEU A 71 0.32 -0.91 0.28
N SER A 72 -0.19 -0.54 -0.90
CA SER A 72 -1.27 0.44 -1.02
C SER A 72 -2.53 -0.02 -0.32
N PRO A 73 -3.13 0.76 0.60
CA PRO A 73 -4.38 0.38 1.27
C PRO A 73 -5.51 0.07 0.29
N SER A 74 -5.66 0.89 -0.74
CA SER A 74 -6.50 0.62 -1.92
C SER A 74 -5.60 0.59 -3.15
N GLN A 75 -5.70 -0.48 -3.94
CA GLN A 75 -4.89 -0.66 -5.15
C GLN A 75 -5.58 -0.06 -6.38
N VAL A 76 -6.89 -0.22 -6.44
CA VAL A 76 -7.73 0.29 -7.52
C VAL A 76 -8.83 1.18 -6.94
N ARG A 77 -9.04 2.35 -7.52
CA ARG A 77 -10.20 3.19 -7.22
C ARG A 77 -11.04 3.42 -8.46
N LEU A 78 -12.32 3.09 -8.35
CA LEU A 78 -13.32 3.34 -9.38
C LEU A 78 -14.02 4.66 -9.08
N ILE A 79 -14.14 5.52 -10.07
CA ILE A 79 -14.78 6.83 -9.95
C ILE A 79 -15.96 6.88 -10.93
N PRO A 80 -17.20 6.64 -10.46
CA PRO A 80 -18.37 6.80 -11.31
C PRO A 80 -18.56 8.28 -11.67
N VAL A 81 -18.76 8.56 -12.97
CA VAL A 81 -19.07 9.92 -13.48
C VAL A 81 -20.46 10.37 -13.01
N ALA A 82 -21.43 9.46 -12.99
CA ALA A 82 -22.79 9.69 -12.53
C ALA A 82 -23.28 8.49 -11.70
N ASN A 83 -24.37 8.70 -10.95
CA ASN A 83 -24.96 7.64 -10.11
C ASN A 83 -25.43 6.41 -10.93
N SER A 84 -25.78 6.60 -12.21
CA SER A 84 -26.11 5.50 -13.12
C SER A 84 -24.99 4.50 -13.30
N HIS A 85 -23.71 4.91 -13.16
CA HIS A 85 -22.54 4.05 -13.31
C HIS A 85 -22.14 3.33 -12.02
N LEU A 86 -22.76 3.68 -10.87
CA LEU A 86 -22.37 3.14 -9.56
C LEU A 86 -22.56 1.63 -9.48
N ASN A 87 -23.63 1.09 -10.04
CA ASN A 87 -23.89 -0.37 -10.00
C ASN A 87 -22.79 -1.14 -10.76
N PHE A 88 -22.41 -0.66 -11.93
CA PHE A 88 -21.31 -1.26 -12.71
C PHE A 88 -19.97 -1.17 -11.96
N CYS A 89 -19.69 -0.05 -11.29
CA CYS A 89 -18.53 0.06 -10.41
C CYS A 89 -18.58 -0.96 -9.26
N LYS A 90 -19.75 -1.19 -8.65
CA LYS A 90 -19.90 -2.20 -7.59
C LYS A 90 -19.60 -3.60 -8.07
N GLU A 91 -20.08 -3.98 -9.26
CA GLU A 91 -19.80 -5.29 -9.86
C GLU A 91 -18.30 -5.50 -10.06
N ILE A 92 -17.63 -4.55 -10.71
CA ILE A 92 -16.16 -4.61 -10.92
C ILE A 92 -15.41 -4.65 -9.57
N CYS A 93 -15.79 -3.78 -8.64
CA CYS A 93 -15.16 -3.71 -7.32
C CYS A 93 -15.27 -5.03 -6.56
N GLU A 94 -16.44 -5.69 -6.61
CA GLU A 94 -16.62 -6.99 -5.96
C GLU A 94 -15.80 -8.10 -6.60
N GLU A 95 -15.73 -8.12 -7.93
CA GLU A 95 -14.93 -9.12 -8.64
C GLU A 95 -13.43 -8.97 -8.37
N LEU A 96 -12.90 -7.74 -8.32
CA LEU A 96 -11.51 -7.46 -7.96
C LEU A 96 -11.23 -7.86 -6.49
N ASN A 97 -12.11 -7.51 -5.57
CA ASN A 97 -11.93 -7.86 -4.16
C ASN A 97 -11.99 -9.38 -3.92
N LYS A 98 -12.81 -10.15 -4.68
CA LYS A 98 -12.80 -11.63 -4.63
C LYS A 98 -11.44 -12.23 -5.03
N GLN A 99 -10.63 -11.51 -5.79
CA GLN A 99 -9.28 -11.91 -6.18
C GLN A 99 -8.20 -11.32 -5.25
N ASN A 100 -8.60 -10.79 -4.09
CA ASN A 100 -7.73 -10.10 -3.14
C ASN A 100 -7.02 -8.86 -3.71
N ILE A 101 -7.62 -8.21 -4.71
CA ILE A 101 -7.21 -6.90 -5.19
C ILE A 101 -8.06 -5.87 -4.45
N ARG A 102 -7.42 -5.04 -3.64
CA ARG A 102 -8.11 -4.01 -2.82
C ARG A 102 -8.65 -2.91 -3.70
N CYS A 103 -9.93 -3.01 -4.03
CA CYS A 103 -10.65 -2.07 -4.85
C CYS A 103 -11.70 -1.32 -4.03
N ASP A 104 -11.79 -0.01 -4.21
CA ASP A 104 -12.80 0.85 -3.62
C ASP A 104 -13.48 1.76 -4.65
N ILE A 105 -14.53 2.47 -4.24
CA ILE A 105 -15.35 3.30 -5.11
C ILE A 105 -15.50 4.69 -4.48
N GLU A 106 -15.18 5.71 -5.27
CA GLU A 106 -15.40 7.12 -4.92
C GLU A 106 -16.86 7.53 -5.23
N ASP A 107 -17.75 7.20 -4.32
CA ASP A 107 -19.20 7.42 -4.45
C ASP A 107 -19.72 8.70 -3.80
N ARG A 108 -18.83 9.49 -3.18
CA ARG A 108 -19.22 10.73 -2.48
C ARG A 108 -19.79 11.77 -3.44
N GLU A 109 -20.72 12.60 -2.94
CA GLU A 109 -21.36 13.67 -3.72
C GLU A 109 -20.41 14.84 -3.93
N MET A 110 -19.63 14.77 -4.99
CA MET A 110 -18.64 15.76 -5.40
C MET A 110 -18.54 15.83 -6.92
N THR A 111 -18.00 16.95 -7.43
CA THR A 111 -17.66 17.05 -8.84
C THR A 111 -16.59 16.05 -9.23
N LEU A 112 -16.62 15.55 -10.47
CA LEU A 112 -15.63 14.59 -10.99
C LEU A 112 -14.18 15.08 -10.80
N GLY A 113 -13.94 16.36 -11.06
CA GLY A 113 -12.61 16.95 -10.88
C GLY A 113 -12.12 16.89 -9.42
N LYS A 114 -13.04 17.10 -8.45
CA LYS A 114 -12.70 16.98 -7.03
C LYS A 114 -12.43 15.53 -6.64
N LYS A 115 -13.23 14.57 -7.10
CA LYS A 115 -13.02 13.13 -6.90
C LYS A 115 -11.64 12.70 -7.39
N ILE A 116 -11.26 13.10 -8.60
CA ILE A 116 -9.94 12.78 -9.19
C ILE A 116 -8.82 13.42 -8.38
N ARG A 117 -8.97 14.69 -7.97
CA ARG A 117 -7.97 15.39 -7.17
C ARG A 117 -7.72 14.70 -5.82
N GLU A 118 -8.78 14.39 -5.08
CA GLU A 118 -8.67 13.72 -3.77
C GLU A 118 -8.07 12.31 -3.92
N THR A 119 -8.49 11.55 -4.93
CA THR A 119 -7.89 10.25 -5.26
C THR A 119 -6.39 10.35 -5.54
N ASN A 120 -5.96 11.39 -6.24
CA ASN A 120 -4.55 11.63 -6.51
C ASN A 120 -3.76 11.99 -5.24
N GLN A 121 -4.36 12.66 -4.28
CA GLN A 121 -3.73 12.97 -2.98
C GLN A 121 -3.52 11.72 -2.11
N GLU A 122 -4.34 10.70 -2.28
CA GLU A 122 -4.21 9.41 -1.59
C GLU A 122 -3.22 8.43 -2.26
N TRP A 123 -2.56 8.85 -3.33
CA TRP A 123 -1.56 8.08 -4.09
C TRP A 123 -2.05 6.71 -4.58
N ILE A 124 -3.34 6.62 -4.95
CA ILE A 124 -3.92 5.37 -5.46
C ILE A 124 -3.17 4.93 -6.73
N PRO A 125 -2.66 3.68 -6.81
CA PRO A 125 -1.88 3.20 -7.95
C PRO A 125 -2.63 3.16 -9.26
N TYR A 126 -3.87 2.65 -9.25
CA TYR A 126 -4.71 2.50 -10.43
C TYR A 126 -6.04 3.23 -10.23
N VAL A 127 -6.31 4.20 -11.07
CA VAL A 127 -7.55 4.99 -11.01
C VAL A 127 -8.33 4.78 -12.29
N VAL A 128 -9.60 4.41 -12.17
CA VAL A 128 -10.51 4.16 -13.29
C VAL A 128 -11.69 5.10 -13.18
N VAL A 129 -11.87 5.97 -14.16
CA VAL A 129 -13.09 6.77 -14.30
C VAL A 129 -14.08 5.97 -15.14
N VAL A 130 -15.29 5.78 -14.62
CA VAL A 130 -16.33 4.96 -15.26
C VAL A 130 -17.47 5.85 -15.72
N GLY A 131 -17.63 5.94 -17.03
CA GLY A 131 -18.73 6.62 -17.72
C GLY A 131 -19.47 5.69 -18.67
N ASP A 132 -20.28 6.28 -19.57
CA ASP A 132 -21.06 5.52 -20.55
C ASP A 132 -20.19 4.67 -21.48
N LYS A 133 -19.02 5.19 -21.87
CA LYS A 133 -18.08 4.48 -22.75
C LYS A 133 -17.60 3.18 -22.12
N GLU A 134 -17.21 3.20 -20.85
CA GLU A 134 -16.73 2.03 -20.10
C GLU A 134 -17.85 1.02 -19.87
N LEU A 135 -19.09 1.52 -19.64
CA LEU A 135 -20.28 0.69 -19.48
C LEU A 135 -20.61 -0.09 -20.77
N GLU A 136 -20.55 0.57 -21.92
CA GLU A 136 -20.88 -0.02 -23.23
C GLU A 136 -19.78 -0.96 -23.74
N SER A 137 -18.50 -0.51 -23.69
CA SER A 137 -17.37 -1.27 -24.23
C SER A 137 -16.87 -2.37 -23.32
N LYS A 138 -17.20 -2.30 -22.02
CA LYS A 138 -16.63 -3.13 -20.94
C LYS A 138 -15.10 -3.06 -20.84
N LYS A 139 -14.51 -2.05 -21.45
CA LYS A 139 -13.09 -1.73 -21.32
C LYS A 139 -12.91 -0.55 -20.36
N LEU A 140 -11.88 -0.62 -19.56
CA LEU A 140 -11.59 0.35 -18.51
C LEU A 140 -10.47 1.28 -18.96
N GLN A 141 -10.70 2.58 -18.84
CA GLN A 141 -9.64 3.58 -19.00
C GLN A 141 -8.89 3.71 -17.69
N VAL A 142 -7.78 2.97 -17.55
CA VAL A 142 -6.98 2.91 -16.34
C VAL A 142 -5.90 3.98 -16.37
N ASN A 143 -5.84 4.80 -15.33
CA ASN A 143 -4.76 5.74 -15.10
C ASN A 143 -3.74 5.13 -14.14
N PHE A 144 -2.53 4.89 -14.63
CA PHE A 144 -1.38 4.34 -13.90
C PHE A 144 -0.63 5.49 -13.22
N ARG A 145 -0.61 5.50 -11.89
CA ARG A 145 0.06 6.56 -11.15
C ARG A 145 1.57 6.57 -11.37
N GLU A 146 2.20 5.41 -11.21
CA GLU A 146 3.66 5.25 -11.30
C GLU A 146 4.20 5.69 -12.67
N GLU A 147 3.57 5.20 -13.73
CA GLU A 147 4.01 5.44 -15.10
C GLU A 147 3.46 6.73 -15.72
N ASN A 148 2.57 7.41 -15.00
CA ASN A 148 1.89 8.63 -15.45
C ASN A 148 1.22 8.47 -16.83
N LYS A 149 0.70 7.27 -17.12
CA LYS A 149 0.04 6.95 -18.39
C LYS A 149 -1.41 6.58 -18.18
N LYS A 150 -2.20 6.71 -19.25
CA LYS A 150 -3.56 6.15 -19.34
C LYS A 150 -3.56 5.06 -20.38
N GLN A 151 -4.20 3.96 -20.06
CA GLN A 151 -4.30 2.82 -20.98
C GLN A 151 -5.71 2.24 -20.91
N GLU A 152 -6.28 1.94 -22.08
CA GLU A 152 -7.51 1.19 -22.19
C GLU A 152 -7.19 -0.31 -22.08
N MET A 153 -7.87 -1.00 -21.18
CA MET A 153 -7.66 -2.43 -20.95
C MET A 153 -8.93 -3.10 -20.43
N THR A 154 -8.96 -4.41 -20.53
CA THR A 154 -10.02 -5.19 -19.90
C THR A 154 -9.77 -5.36 -18.40
N LYS A 155 -10.78 -5.78 -17.66
CA LYS A 155 -10.65 -6.09 -16.25
C LYS A 155 -9.62 -7.21 -16.00
N GLU A 156 -9.62 -8.23 -16.85
CA GLU A 156 -8.70 -9.38 -16.79
C GLU A 156 -7.24 -8.95 -17.01
N GLU A 157 -7.01 -8.01 -17.90
CA GLU A 157 -5.67 -7.42 -18.12
C GLU A 157 -5.21 -6.61 -16.91
N LEU A 158 -6.10 -5.83 -16.28
CA LEU A 158 -5.81 -5.10 -15.04
C LEU A 158 -5.46 -6.05 -13.89
N VAL A 159 -6.19 -7.16 -13.76
CA VAL A 159 -5.90 -8.20 -12.76
C VAL A 159 -4.49 -8.75 -12.96
N LYS A 160 -4.13 -9.13 -14.18
CA LYS A 160 -2.79 -9.67 -14.50
C LYS A 160 -1.68 -8.67 -14.20
N GLU A 161 -1.89 -7.40 -14.56
CA GLU A 161 -0.94 -6.30 -14.26
C GLU A 161 -0.68 -6.19 -12.75
N ILE A 162 -1.76 -6.18 -11.95
CA ILE A 162 -1.64 -6.08 -10.50
C ILE A 162 -1.00 -7.34 -9.90
N GLU A 163 -1.35 -8.52 -10.39
CA GLU A 163 -0.75 -9.78 -9.95
C GLU A 163 0.74 -9.85 -10.24
N GLU A 164 1.18 -9.37 -11.38
CA GLU A 164 2.60 -9.29 -11.73
C GLU A 164 3.35 -8.31 -10.82
N LYS A 165 2.81 -7.12 -10.60
CA LYS A 165 3.38 -6.09 -9.70
C LYS A 165 3.40 -6.51 -8.22
N THR A 166 2.55 -7.46 -7.83
CA THR A 166 2.45 -7.96 -6.44
C THR A 166 2.95 -9.39 -6.27
N LYS A 167 3.61 -9.95 -7.29
CA LYS A 167 4.12 -11.33 -7.28
C LYS A 167 5.06 -11.58 -6.11
N GLY A 168 4.78 -12.64 -5.33
CA GLY A 168 5.58 -13.01 -4.16
C GLY A 168 5.32 -12.16 -2.92
N MET A 169 4.44 -11.16 -2.98
CA MET A 169 4.08 -10.32 -1.85
C MET A 169 2.80 -10.82 -1.16
N PRO A 170 2.61 -10.50 0.14
CA PRO A 170 1.40 -10.88 0.85
C PRO A 170 0.14 -10.30 0.18
N LYS A 171 -0.84 -11.14 -0.09
CA LYS A 171 -2.17 -10.73 -0.54
C LYS A 171 -3.06 -10.54 0.69
N LYS A 172 -3.72 -9.40 0.78
CA LYS A 172 -4.66 -9.05 1.86
C LYS A 172 -5.93 -8.50 1.22
N GLU A 173 -7.05 -8.83 1.81
CA GLU A 173 -8.35 -8.26 1.43
C GLU A 173 -8.47 -6.79 1.84
N LEU A 174 -9.40 -6.09 1.21
CA LEU A 174 -9.80 -4.75 1.64
C LEU A 174 -10.69 -4.87 2.87
N TRP A 175 -10.23 -4.40 4.02
CA TRP A 175 -10.96 -4.40 5.29
C TRP A 175 -11.61 -3.04 5.63
N LEU A 176 -11.40 -2.05 4.78
CA LEU A 176 -12.13 -0.78 4.81
C LEU A 176 -13.45 -0.92 4.03
N PRO A 177 -14.48 -0.10 4.34
CA PRO A 177 -15.67 -0.01 3.50
C PRO A 177 -15.29 0.24 2.04
N LYS A 178 -15.93 -0.50 1.12
CA LYS A 178 -15.69 -0.37 -0.33
C LYS A 178 -16.14 0.99 -0.87
N LEU A 179 -17.21 1.55 -0.31
CA LEU A 179 -17.73 2.88 -0.64
C LEU A 179 -17.06 3.93 0.25
N LEU A 180 -16.47 4.94 -0.34
CA LEU A 180 -15.79 5.99 0.42
C LEU A 180 -16.74 6.80 1.29
N SER A 181 -18.00 6.96 0.87
CA SER A 181 -19.06 7.62 1.67
C SER A 181 -19.31 6.94 3.03
N GLN A 182 -18.95 5.66 3.17
CA GLN A 182 -19.15 4.88 4.39
C GLN A 182 -17.91 4.87 5.30
N ARG A 183 -16.81 5.48 4.86
CA ARG A 183 -15.58 5.56 5.68
C ARG A 183 -15.68 6.69 6.69
N GLN A 184 -15.10 6.46 7.87
CA GLN A 184 -14.98 7.51 8.88
C GLN A 184 -14.08 8.64 8.38
N ILE A 185 -14.53 9.87 8.59
CA ILE A 185 -13.75 11.07 8.31
C ILE A 185 -13.10 11.49 9.63
N PHE A 186 -11.77 11.52 9.65
CA PHE A 186 -11.02 12.05 10.77
C PHE A 186 -10.78 13.53 10.53
N TYR A 187 -11.31 14.35 11.40
CA TYR A 187 -10.99 15.77 11.44
C TYR A 187 -9.80 15.93 12.41
N GLY A 188 -8.62 16.25 11.87
CA GLY A 188 -7.43 16.59 12.64
C GLY A 188 -7.40 18.07 12.98
#